data_904d19f315912cfce91f6d80830e871f
#
_entry.id   904d19f315912cfce91f6d80830e871f
#
_cell.length_a   1.000
_cell.length_b   1.000
_cell.length_c   1.000
_cell.angle_alpha   90.00
_cell.angle_beta   90.00
_cell.angle_gamma   90.00
#
_symmetry.space_group_name_H-M   'P 1'
#
loop_
_entity.id
_entity.type
_entity.pdbx_description
1 polymer ?
#
loop_
_entity_poly.entity_id
_entity_poly.type
_entity_poly.pdbx_seq_one_letter_code
_entity_poly.pdbx_strand_id
1 'polypeptide(L)'
;MFQDEGRFGRISTPRRCWAPRGIRPNVPSQIVREYTYGYAAVSPHDGTMDSLILPQVTEEAMSIFLREVSDRHPDEFILMVMDGAGWHKANALRVPDNMALFFLPPYSPQLNPVEHIWESIREDGFRNEVFNSMDGVENQLMQCLAALERSPAAVASMTGFPWITSINLNAT
;
A
#
# COMPACT_ATOMS: atom_id res chain seq x y z
N MET A 1 12.24 4.67 1.69
CA MET A 1 10.98 3.91 1.69
C MET A 1 10.32 4.01 0.32
N PHE A 2 9.52 3.04 -0.08
CA PHE A 2 8.67 3.09 -1.27
C PHE A 2 7.22 3.33 -0.87
N GLN A 3 6.54 4.20 -1.58
CA GLN A 3 5.16 4.61 -1.27
C GLN A 3 4.23 4.28 -2.45
N ASP A 4 2.96 3.93 -2.11
CA ASP A 4 1.88 3.72 -3.07
C ASP A 4 0.50 3.81 -2.43
N GLU A 5 -0.57 3.94 -3.25
CA GLU A 5 -1.95 3.91 -2.82
C GLU A 5 -2.70 2.71 -3.39
N GLY A 6 -3.31 1.93 -2.50
CA GLY A 6 -4.21 0.85 -2.85
C GLY A 6 -5.68 1.24 -2.71
N ARG A 7 -6.48 1.09 -3.77
CA ARG A 7 -7.93 1.28 -3.71
C ARG A 7 -8.63 0.01 -3.26
N PHE A 8 -9.51 0.13 -2.24
CA PHE A 8 -10.33 -0.94 -1.69
C PHE A 8 -11.80 -0.50 -1.65
N GLY A 9 -12.74 -1.42 -1.81
CA GLY A 9 -14.14 -1.03 -1.84
C GLY A 9 -15.10 -2.20 -2.00
N ARG A 10 -16.35 -1.88 -2.33
CA ARG A 10 -17.48 -2.82 -2.39
C ARG A 10 -17.75 -3.36 -3.80
N ILE A 11 -16.75 -3.32 -4.68
CA ILE A 11 -16.76 -4.10 -5.92
C ILE A 11 -15.95 -5.36 -5.68
N SER A 12 -16.64 -6.51 -5.64
CA SER A 12 -15.99 -7.81 -5.50
C SER A 12 -15.38 -8.25 -6.83
N THR A 13 -14.17 -8.80 -6.76
CA THR A 13 -13.50 -9.44 -7.90
C THR A 13 -13.41 -10.94 -7.63
N PRO A 14 -14.28 -11.77 -8.23
CA PRO A 14 -14.23 -13.21 -8.02
C PRO A 14 -12.88 -13.80 -8.41
N ARG A 15 -12.29 -14.56 -7.51
CA ARG A 15 -11.00 -15.24 -7.68
C ARG A 15 -11.19 -16.75 -7.69
N ARG A 16 -10.29 -17.46 -8.36
CA ARG A 16 -10.25 -18.92 -8.33
C ARG A 16 -10.00 -19.42 -6.92
N CYS A 17 -10.72 -20.44 -6.50
CA CYS A 17 -10.51 -21.11 -5.22
C CYS A 17 -10.44 -22.64 -5.41
N TRP A 18 -9.82 -23.31 -4.46
CA TRP A 18 -9.79 -24.77 -4.42
C TRP A 18 -11.17 -25.31 -4.02
N ALA A 19 -11.62 -26.35 -4.71
CA ALA A 19 -12.84 -27.07 -4.39
C ALA A 19 -12.65 -28.57 -4.63
N PRO A 20 -13.40 -29.46 -3.94
CA PRO A 20 -13.40 -30.87 -4.24
C PRO A 20 -13.77 -31.14 -5.70
N ARG A 21 -13.21 -32.20 -6.28
CA ARG A 21 -13.48 -32.58 -7.68
C ARG A 21 -14.99 -32.76 -7.92
N GLY A 22 -15.50 -32.11 -8.96
CA GLY A 22 -16.92 -32.16 -9.33
C GLY A 22 -17.79 -31.11 -8.62
N ILE A 23 -17.26 -30.33 -7.69
CA ILE A 23 -17.98 -29.22 -7.05
C ILE A 23 -17.53 -27.91 -7.69
N ARG A 24 -18.50 -27.13 -8.21
CA ARG A 24 -18.26 -25.76 -8.67
C ARG A 24 -18.64 -24.82 -7.54
N PRO A 25 -17.65 -24.10 -6.92
CA PRO A 25 -17.97 -23.18 -5.85
C PRO A 25 -18.76 -21.97 -6.39
N ASN A 26 -19.76 -21.55 -5.62
CA ASN A 26 -20.47 -20.30 -5.85
C ASN A 26 -19.81 -19.23 -4.99
N VAL A 27 -19.40 -18.14 -5.63
CA VAL A 27 -18.81 -16.97 -4.99
C VAL A 27 -19.80 -15.82 -5.08
N PRO A 28 -20.15 -15.16 -3.96
CA PRO A 28 -20.98 -13.97 -4.00
C PRO A 28 -20.26 -12.87 -4.77
N SER A 29 -21.01 -12.04 -5.49
CA SER A 29 -20.46 -10.88 -6.17
C SER A 29 -21.33 -9.65 -5.93
N GLN A 30 -20.67 -8.49 -5.84
CA GLN A 30 -21.29 -7.20 -5.57
C GLN A 30 -20.67 -6.13 -6.45
N ILE A 31 -21.49 -5.18 -6.91
CA ILE A 31 -21.04 -4.03 -7.70
C ILE A 31 -21.60 -2.76 -7.05
N VAL A 32 -21.02 -2.36 -5.95
CA VAL A 32 -21.31 -1.07 -5.29
C VAL A 32 -20.05 -0.19 -5.42
N ARG A 33 -20.22 0.99 -6.02
CA ARG A 33 -19.11 1.90 -6.34
C ARG A 33 -18.78 2.81 -5.16
N GLU A 34 -18.38 2.21 -4.06
CA GLU A 34 -17.89 2.89 -2.86
C GLU A 34 -16.47 2.41 -2.58
N TYR A 35 -15.58 3.34 -2.24
CA TYR A 35 -14.15 3.06 -2.10
C TYR A 35 -13.53 3.84 -0.96
N THR A 36 -12.49 3.28 -0.38
CA THR A 36 -11.49 3.92 0.47
C THR A 36 -10.10 3.60 -0.06
N TYR A 37 -9.07 4.26 0.44
CA TYR A 37 -7.70 4.09 -0.04
C TYR A 37 -6.77 3.78 1.12
N GLY A 38 -5.99 2.71 0.97
CA GLY A 38 -4.84 2.44 1.80
C GLY A 38 -3.62 3.18 1.24
N TYR A 39 -2.95 3.95 2.07
CA TYR A 39 -1.64 4.52 1.81
C TYR A 39 -0.61 3.68 2.53
N ALA A 40 0.48 3.31 1.89
CA ALA A 40 1.56 2.59 2.53
C ALA A 40 2.93 3.13 2.11
N ALA A 41 3.85 3.18 3.06
CA ALA A 41 5.27 3.40 2.84
C ALA A 41 6.04 2.21 3.43
N VAL A 42 6.92 1.61 2.63
CA VAL A 42 7.64 0.40 2.99
C VAL A 42 9.14 0.58 2.81
N SER A 43 9.91 0.15 3.80
CA SER A 43 11.35 -0.04 3.70
C SER A 43 11.65 -1.50 3.30
N PRO A 44 12.03 -1.79 2.04
CA PRO A 44 12.32 -3.16 1.62
C PRO A 44 13.55 -3.78 2.31
N HIS A 45 14.38 -2.97 2.94
CA HIS A 45 15.62 -3.41 3.57
C HIS A 45 15.36 -4.13 4.90
N ASP A 46 14.51 -3.57 5.73
CA ASP A 46 14.20 -4.06 7.08
C ASP A 46 12.73 -4.45 7.28
N GLY A 47 11.88 -4.18 6.29
CA GLY A 47 10.46 -4.49 6.34
C GLY A 47 9.63 -3.52 7.18
N THR A 48 10.18 -2.38 7.59
CA THR A 48 9.41 -1.32 8.23
C THR A 48 8.30 -0.86 7.29
N MET A 49 7.10 -0.74 7.82
CA MET A 49 5.91 -0.32 7.07
C MET A 49 5.10 0.67 7.88
N ASP A 50 4.71 1.77 7.26
CA ASP A 50 3.75 2.73 7.76
C ASP A 50 2.54 2.76 6.86
N SER A 51 1.33 2.82 7.43
CA SER A 51 0.11 2.88 6.66
C SER A 51 -0.93 3.81 7.25
N LEU A 52 -1.81 4.32 6.38
CA LEU A 52 -3.02 5.05 6.72
C LEU A 52 -4.17 4.64 5.80
N ILE A 53 -5.40 4.76 6.29
CA ILE A 53 -6.61 4.65 5.48
C ILE A 53 -7.21 6.04 5.34
N LEU A 54 -7.35 6.50 4.09
CA LEU A 54 -7.88 7.83 3.78
C LEU A 54 -8.99 7.72 2.72
N PRO A 55 -10.01 8.60 2.77
CA PRO A 55 -11.18 8.46 1.89
C PRO A 55 -10.91 8.85 0.45
N GLN A 56 -9.83 9.55 0.16
CA GLN A 56 -9.52 10.11 -1.16
C GLN A 56 -8.02 10.07 -1.45
N VAL A 57 -7.69 10.16 -2.74
CA VAL A 57 -6.32 10.35 -3.22
C VAL A 57 -6.19 11.78 -3.72
N THR A 58 -5.64 12.65 -2.88
CA THR A 58 -5.43 14.07 -3.10
C THR A 58 -4.08 14.53 -2.57
N GLU A 59 -3.62 15.71 -2.97
CA GLU A 59 -2.42 16.37 -2.44
C GLU A 59 -2.48 16.57 -0.92
N GLU A 60 -3.66 16.90 -0.41
CA GLU A 60 -3.89 17.10 1.01
C GLU A 60 -3.77 15.77 1.78
N ALA A 61 -4.40 14.70 1.28
CA ALA A 61 -4.32 13.37 1.86
C ALA A 61 -2.87 12.85 1.84
N MET A 62 -2.14 13.04 0.74
CA MET A 62 -0.73 12.71 0.65
C MET A 62 0.11 13.52 1.66
N SER A 63 -0.13 14.82 1.80
CA SER A 63 0.58 15.65 2.79
C SER A 63 0.35 15.19 4.23
N ILE A 64 -0.87 14.70 4.54
CA ILE A 64 -1.19 14.09 5.84
C ILE A 64 -0.37 12.80 6.02
N PHE A 65 -0.35 11.95 5.01
CA PHE A 65 0.38 10.69 5.06
C PHE A 65 1.89 10.89 5.22
N LEU A 66 2.50 11.78 4.42
CA LEU A 66 3.95 12.06 4.52
C LEU A 66 4.33 12.63 5.89
N ARG A 67 3.48 13.49 6.46
CA ARG A 67 3.69 14.00 7.82
C ARG A 67 3.62 12.90 8.86
N GLU A 68 2.62 12.01 8.79
CA GLU A 68 2.49 10.88 9.71
C GLU A 68 3.72 9.96 9.67
N VAL A 69 4.23 9.64 8.46
CA VAL A 69 5.46 8.87 8.30
C VAL A 69 6.67 9.62 8.90
N SER A 70 6.78 10.91 8.64
CA SER A 70 7.85 11.75 9.22
C SER A 70 7.82 11.76 10.76
N ASP A 71 6.64 11.90 11.34
CA ASP A 71 6.45 11.94 12.80
C ASP A 71 6.78 10.59 13.48
N ARG A 72 6.62 9.48 12.76
CA ARG A 72 7.01 8.14 13.23
C ARG A 72 8.52 7.89 13.15
N HIS A 73 9.24 8.64 12.31
CA HIS A 73 10.68 8.50 12.07
C HIS A 73 11.45 9.82 12.29
N PRO A 74 11.37 10.42 13.50
CA PRO A 74 11.90 11.77 13.75
C PRO A 74 13.43 11.87 13.66
N ASP A 75 14.13 10.75 13.87
CA ASP A 75 15.59 10.69 13.88
C ASP A 75 16.19 10.20 12.54
N GLU A 76 15.35 9.97 11.54
CA GLU A 76 15.77 9.43 10.24
C GLU A 76 15.52 10.44 9.12
N PHE A 77 16.40 10.43 8.11
CA PHE A 77 16.13 11.10 6.85
C PHE A 77 15.56 10.10 5.84
N ILE A 78 14.36 10.34 5.38
CA ILE A 78 13.60 9.41 4.53
C ILE A 78 13.74 9.81 3.07
N LEU A 79 14.29 8.94 2.24
CA LEU A 79 14.13 9.01 0.80
C LEU A 79 12.84 8.27 0.42
N MET A 80 11.77 9.02 0.11
CA MET A 80 10.49 8.46 -0.28
C MET A 80 10.43 8.30 -1.80
N VAL A 81 10.39 7.05 -2.24
CA VAL A 81 10.26 6.67 -3.66
C VAL A 81 8.79 6.43 -3.97
N MET A 82 8.26 7.11 -4.97
CA MET A 82 6.83 7.05 -5.34
C MET A 82 6.63 7.17 -6.84
N ASP A 83 5.45 6.88 -7.31
CA ASP A 83 5.13 7.08 -8.71
C ASP A 83 4.98 8.57 -9.07
N GLY A 84 4.90 8.85 -10.36
CA GLY A 84 4.82 10.23 -10.85
C GLY A 84 3.39 10.73 -11.04
N ALA A 85 2.42 10.30 -10.24
CA ALA A 85 1.04 10.77 -10.31
C ALA A 85 0.94 12.30 -10.17
N GLY A 86 -0.09 12.90 -10.76
CA GLY A 86 -0.23 14.36 -10.84
C GLY A 86 -0.26 15.03 -9.46
N TRP A 87 -0.89 14.40 -8.47
CA TRP A 87 -0.97 14.89 -7.08
C TRP A 87 0.36 14.77 -6.32
N HIS A 88 1.28 13.90 -6.75
CA HIS A 88 2.61 13.81 -6.16
C HIS A 88 3.53 14.97 -6.59
N LYS A 89 3.24 15.62 -7.71
CA LYS A 89 4.03 16.72 -8.29
C LYS A 89 3.38 18.10 -8.12
N ALA A 90 2.29 18.16 -7.38
CA ALA A 90 1.56 19.39 -7.22
C ALA A 90 2.33 20.40 -6.33
N ASN A 91 2.24 21.68 -6.67
CA ASN A 91 2.91 22.74 -5.93
C ASN A 91 2.40 22.91 -4.49
N ALA A 92 1.28 22.27 -4.14
CA ALA A 92 0.68 22.33 -2.81
C ALA A 92 1.09 21.17 -1.89
N LEU A 93 1.83 20.16 -2.40
CA LEU A 93 2.30 19.04 -1.60
C LEU A 93 3.29 19.52 -0.53
N ARG A 94 2.96 19.22 0.73
CA ARG A 94 3.80 19.59 1.87
C ARG A 94 4.70 18.40 2.22
N VAL A 95 5.98 18.53 1.92
CA VAL A 95 7.00 17.54 2.22
C VAL A 95 7.69 17.92 3.53
N PRO A 96 7.77 17.01 4.53
CA PRO A 96 8.50 17.25 5.77
C PRO A 96 10.00 17.49 5.56
N ASP A 97 10.64 18.20 6.51
CA ASP A 97 12.06 18.58 6.41
C ASP A 97 13.03 17.40 6.45
N ASN A 98 12.63 16.28 7.10
CA ASN A 98 13.42 15.05 7.17
C ASN A 98 13.10 14.08 6.01
N MET A 99 12.53 14.57 4.90
CA MET A 99 12.12 13.73 3.78
C MET A 99 12.50 14.35 2.43
N ALA A 100 12.92 13.50 1.48
CA ALA A 100 13.07 13.86 0.09
C ALA A 100 12.24 12.91 -0.79
N LEU A 101 11.62 13.44 -1.86
CA LEU A 101 10.84 12.65 -2.79
C LEU A 101 11.67 12.26 -4.01
N PHE A 102 11.57 11.01 -4.42
CA PHE A 102 12.12 10.50 -5.67
C PHE A 102 11.02 9.84 -6.50
N PHE A 103 10.87 10.26 -7.74
CA PHE A 103 9.79 9.76 -8.61
C PHE A 103 10.30 8.67 -9.54
N LEU A 104 9.57 7.55 -9.57
CA LEU A 104 9.78 6.47 -10.51
C LEU A 104 9.47 6.93 -11.95
N PRO A 105 10.05 6.27 -12.96
CA PRO A 105 9.68 6.50 -14.35
C PRO A 105 8.18 6.28 -14.57
N PRO A 106 7.55 7.03 -15.48
CA PRO A 106 6.14 6.82 -15.81
C PRO A 106 5.86 5.39 -16.26
N TYR A 107 4.66 4.89 -15.92
CA TYR A 107 4.18 3.55 -16.32
C TYR A 107 5.10 2.39 -15.90
N SER A 108 5.69 2.47 -14.73
CA SER A 108 6.63 1.46 -14.23
C SER A 108 6.21 0.86 -12.87
N PRO A 109 4.98 0.31 -12.73
CA PRO A 109 4.52 -0.24 -11.46
C PRO A 109 5.38 -1.41 -10.98
N GLN A 110 6.03 -2.14 -11.90
CA GLN A 110 6.94 -3.24 -11.56
C GLN A 110 8.18 -2.79 -10.77
N LEU A 111 8.46 -1.48 -10.72
CA LEU A 111 9.52 -0.91 -9.91
C LEU A 111 9.06 -0.51 -8.50
N ASN A 112 7.74 -0.55 -8.23
CA ASN A 112 7.21 -0.23 -6.92
C ASN A 112 6.88 -1.51 -6.14
N PRO A 113 7.68 -1.91 -5.14
CA PRO A 113 7.47 -3.14 -4.39
C PRO A 113 6.19 -3.11 -3.52
N VAL A 114 5.62 -1.93 -3.25
CA VAL A 114 4.36 -1.78 -2.49
C VAL A 114 3.18 -2.43 -3.20
N GLU A 115 3.22 -2.57 -4.52
CA GLU A 115 2.19 -3.29 -5.28
C GLU A 115 2.00 -4.73 -4.78
N HIS A 116 3.07 -5.41 -4.34
CA HIS A 116 2.98 -6.77 -3.76
C HIS A 116 2.28 -6.78 -2.39
N ILE A 117 2.38 -5.68 -1.63
CA ILE A 117 1.60 -5.50 -0.40
C ILE A 117 0.10 -5.47 -0.73
N TRP A 118 -0.28 -4.68 -1.75
CA TRP A 118 -1.67 -4.62 -2.18
C TRP A 118 -2.19 -5.94 -2.74
N GLU A 119 -1.36 -6.68 -3.47
CA GLU A 119 -1.71 -8.02 -3.95
C GLU A 119 -1.96 -8.98 -2.78
N SER A 120 -1.07 -9.02 -1.78
CA SER A 120 -1.23 -9.86 -0.58
C SER A 120 -2.51 -9.50 0.18
N ILE A 121 -2.76 -8.22 0.43
CA ILE A 121 -3.99 -7.77 1.11
C ILE A 121 -5.24 -8.19 0.34
N ARG A 122 -5.25 -8.07 -1.00
CA ARG A 122 -6.39 -8.48 -1.83
C ARG A 122 -6.60 -10.00 -1.82
N GLU A 123 -5.52 -10.79 -1.78
CA GLU A 123 -5.63 -12.26 -1.75
C GLU A 123 -6.03 -12.78 -0.36
N ASP A 124 -5.48 -12.22 0.71
CA ASP A 124 -5.66 -12.73 2.06
C ASP A 124 -6.90 -12.15 2.76
N GLY A 125 -7.23 -10.89 2.50
CA GLY A 125 -8.28 -10.17 3.21
C GLY A 125 -9.54 -9.87 2.39
N PHE A 126 -9.46 -9.85 1.06
CA PHE A 126 -10.56 -9.40 0.19
C PHE A 126 -11.00 -10.44 -0.84
N ARG A 127 -10.35 -11.58 -0.85
CA ARG A 127 -10.62 -12.64 -1.82
C ARG A 127 -12.01 -13.24 -1.63
N ASN A 128 -12.85 -13.11 -2.66
CA ASN A 128 -14.22 -13.65 -2.67
C ASN A 128 -15.11 -13.14 -1.53
N GLU A 129 -14.76 -12.02 -0.94
CA GLU A 129 -15.55 -11.38 0.12
C GLU A 129 -16.53 -10.34 -0.45
N VAL A 130 -17.64 -10.16 0.27
CA VAL A 130 -18.66 -9.15 0.01
C VAL A 130 -18.90 -8.37 1.28
N PHE A 131 -18.78 -7.05 1.20
CA PHE A 131 -18.92 -6.17 2.37
C PHE A 131 -20.28 -5.43 2.33
N ASN A 132 -21.02 -5.48 3.44
CA ASN A 132 -22.33 -4.85 3.56
C ASN A 132 -22.26 -3.32 3.76
N SER A 133 -21.10 -2.79 4.18
CA SER A 133 -20.85 -1.37 4.42
C SER A 133 -19.39 -1.00 4.12
N MET A 134 -19.10 0.31 4.01
CA MET A 134 -17.71 0.79 3.93
C MET A 134 -16.96 0.56 5.24
N ASP A 135 -17.62 0.65 6.40
CA ASP A 135 -17.00 0.32 7.69
C ASP A 135 -16.45 -1.12 7.70
N GLY A 136 -17.16 -2.07 7.05
CA GLY A 136 -16.68 -3.44 6.89
C GLY A 136 -15.41 -3.52 6.04
N VAL A 137 -15.33 -2.76 4.95
CA VAL A 137 -14.14 -2.66 4.09
C VAL A 137 -12.97 -2.07 4.86
N GLU A 138 -13.20 -0.94 5.56
CA GLU A 138 -12.16 -0.23 6.31
C GLU A 138 -11.65 -1.05 7.49
N ASN A 139 -12.52 -1.72 8.23
CA ASN A 139 -12.13 -2.62 9.31
C ASN A 139 -11.27 -3.80 8.81
N GLN A 140 -11.65 -4.40 7.67
CA GLN A 140 -10.87 -5.46 7.06
C GLN A 140 -9.50 -4.96 6.60
N LEU A 141 -9.46 -3.81 5.92
CA LEU A 141 -8.22 -3.20 5.46
C LEU A 141 -7.31 -2.84 6.64
N MET A 142 -7.86 -2.24 7.70
CA MET A 142 -7.13 -1.91 8.93
C MET A 142 -6.50 -3.15 9.57
N GLN A 143 -7.23 -4.27 9.64
CA GLN A 143 -6.70 -5.52 10.19
C GLN A 143 -5.53 -6.06 9.36
N CYS A 144 -5.65 -6.05 8.02
CA CYS A 144 -4.58 -6.48 7.11
C CYS A 144 -3.34 -5.60 7.24
N LEU A 145 -3.50 -4.28 7.20
CA LEU A 145 -2.39 -3.32 7.32
C LEU A 145 -1.69 -3.47 8.67
N ALA A 146 -2.44 -3.49 9.78
CA ALA A 146 -1.89 -3.66 11.12
C ALA A 146 -1.20 -5.02 11.33
N ALA A 147 -1.63 -6.07 10.63
CA ALA A 147 -0.94 -7.36 10.67
C ALA A 147 0.41 -7.30 9.95
N LEU A 148 0.49 -6.60 8.82
CA LEU A 148 1.73 -6.40 8.07
C LEU A 148 2.71 -5.50 8.82
N GLU A 149 2.28 -4.37 9.38
CA GLU A 149 3.11 -3.49 10.21
C GLU A 149 3.76 -4.22 11.41
N ARG A 150 3.06 -5.20 11.98
CA ARG A 150 3.59 -6.06 13.05
C ARG A 150 4.47 -7.21 12.56
N SER A 151 4.66 -7.35 11.27
CA SER A 151 5.40 -8.47 10.66
C SER A 151 6.47 -8.00 9.67
N PRO A 152 7.53 -7.26 10.13
CA PRO A 152 8.57 -6.73 9.23
C PRO A 152 9.22 -7.81 8.36
N ALA A 153 9.42 -9.02 8.89
CA ALA A 153 9.99 -10.13 8.13
C ALA A 153 9.10 -10.55 6.93
N ALA A 154 7.78 -10.50 7.08
CA ALA A 154 6.86 -10.77 5.98
C ALA A 154 6.90 -9.67 4.94
N VAL A 155 6.89 -8.40 5.37
CA VAL A 155 7.01 -7.24 4.50
C VAL A 155 8.32 -7.26 3.71
N ALA A 156 9.47 -7.47 4.39
CA ALA A 156 10.77 -7.58 3.73
C ALA A 156 10.82 -8.75 2.72
N SER A 157 10.18 -9.89 3.03
CA SER A 157 10.09 -11.03 2.11
C SER A 157 9.29 -10.70 0.84
N MET A 158 8.27 -9.85 0.93
CA MET A 158 7.44 -9.47 -0.21
C MET A 158 8.05 -8.34 -1.04
N THR A 159 8.83 -7.46 -0.43
CA THR A 159 9.30 -6.21 -1.03
C THR A 159 10.81 -6.15 -1.25
N GLY A 160 11.58 -7.00 -0.57
CA GLY A 160 13.04 -7.01 -0.57
C GLY A 160 13.65 -7.65 -1.82
N PHE A 161 13.37 -7.12 -3.00
CA PHE A 161 13.98 -7.61 -4.24
C PHE A 161 15.50 -7.37 -4.26
N PRO A 162 16.32 -8.31 -4.81
CA PRO A 162 17.77 -8.16 -4.84
C PRO A 162 18.27 -6.85 -5.44
N TRP A 163 17.60 -6.33 -6.47
CA TRP A 163 17.97 -5.08 -7.11
C TRP A 163 17.70 -3.84 -6.24
N ILE A 164 16.74 -3.91 -5.28
CA ILE A 164 16.47 -2.86 -4.30
C ILE A 164 17.47 -2.97 -3.14
N THR A 165 17.58 -4.17 -2.56
CA THR A 165 18.40 -4.39 -1.36
C THR A 165 19.90 -4.30 -1.61
N SER A 166 20.33 -4.38 -2.89
CA SER A 166 21.73 -4.15 -3.29
C SER A 166 22.10 -2.67 -3.41
N ILE A 167 21.13 -1.74 -3.35
CA ILE A 167 21.42 -0.30 -3.34
C ILE A 167 22.08 0.06 -2.02
N ASN A 168 23.37 0.41 -2.09
CA ASN A 168 24.10 0.84 -0.90
C ASN A 168 23.79 2.32 -0.65
N LEU A 169 22.93 2.61 0.32
CA LEU A 169 22.54 3.97 0.72
C LEU A 169 23.59 4.67 1.60
N ASN A 170 24.69 4.01 1.90
CA ASN A 170 25.82 4.61 2.58
C ASN A 170 26.59 5.51 1.60
N ALA A 171 26.04 6.70 1.32
CA ALA A 171 26.82 7.78 0.75
C ALA A 171 27.79 8.28 1.83
N THR A 172 29.08 7.99 1.63
CA THR A 172 30.18 8.62 2.37
C THR A 172 30.31 10.09 2.00
#